data_d4ddee509dfefc4043c62b94f6bca7bd
#
_entry.id   d4ddee509dfefc4043c62b94f6bca7bd
#
_cell.length_a   1.000
_cell.length_b   1.000
_cell.length_c   1.000
_cell.angle_alpha   90.00
_cell.angle_beta   90.00
_cell.angle_gamma   90.00
#
_symmetry.space_group_name_H-M   'P 1'
#
loop_
_entity.id
_entity.type
_entity.pdbx_description
1 polymer ?
#
loop_
_entity_poly.entity_id
_entity_poly.type
_entity_poly.pdbx_seq_one_letter_code
_entity_poly.pdbx_strand_id
1 'polypeptide(L)'
;MSLIFYAHPLSTYCAKVRIILKLKTIDFVEQLPLGGSYHSNAYHKLIAAGSVPAIQDGSFVLHDSDAIAEYLEDCYPLPAMRASDPQQRAYHRSVARYHDTRLEPALRALFGFIGDTDANRANAAVSVLTDCLSRLANLVDPTPYLWAEQLCLTDCAYPTTLFMAQDVSAALGKPIELPTKLQVWQSALYEDQTIKQVVDDNRAAVAAWIDSKQKSKIT
;
A
#
# COMPACT_ATOMS: atom_id res chain seq x y z
N MET A 1 -5.68 -10.62 24.40
CA MET A 1 -4.30 -10.19 24.02
C MET A 1 -4.47 -9.25 22.84
N SER A 2 -3.73 -8.14 22.78
CA SER A 2 -3.78 -7.23 21.63
C SER A 2 -3.10 -7.89 20.44
N LEU A 3 -3.66 -7.65 19.23
CA LEU A 3 -3.11 -8.10 17.96
C LEU A 3 -1.72 -7.49 17.74
N ILE A 4 -0.73 -8.28 17.33
CA ILE A 4 0.59 -7.78 16.96
C ILE A 4 0.61 -7.59 15.44
N PHE A 5 1.06 -6.42 14.99
CA PHE A 5 1.19 -6.06 13.59
C PHE A 5 2.67 -5.86 13.24
N TYR A 6 3.24 -6.77 12.47
CA TYR A 6 4.60 -6.67 11.96
C TYR A 6 4.61 -5.86 10.67
N ALA A 7 5.25 -4.70 10.70
CA ALA A 7 5.18 -3.74 9.61
C ALA A 7 6.52 -3.07 9.31
N HIS A 8 6.60 -2.45 8.14
CA HIS A 8 7.70 -1.59 7.73
C HIS A 8 7.14 -0.24 7.24
N PRO A 9 7.72 0.90 7.65
CA PRO A 9 7.19 2.23 7.34
C PRO A 9 7.05 2.54 5.85
N LEU A 10 7.93 1.98 5.00
CA LEU A 10 7.93 2.21 3.55
C LEU A 10 6.97 1.30 2.77
N SER A 11 6.34 0.33 3.43
CA SER A 11 5.53 -0.66 2.72
C SER A 11 4.11 -0.17 2.47
N THR A 12 3.72 -0.08 1.20
CA THR A 12 2.35 0.18 0.75
C THR A 12 1.38 -0.87 1.26
N TYR A 13 1.79 -2.14 1.27
CA TYR A 13 1.01 -3.25 1.82
C TYR A 13 0.81 -3.14 3.34
N CYS A 14 1.82 -2.66 4.08
CA CYS A 14 1.66 -2.38 5.52
C CYS A 14 0.73 -1.19 5.75
N ALA A 15 0.83 -0.14 4.92
CA ALA A 15 -0.06 1.01 5.00
C ALA A 15 -1.52 0.60 4.79
N LYS A 16 -1.82 -0.27 3.81
CA LYS A 16 -3.15 -0.84 3.60
C LYS A 16 -3.72 -1.48 4.87
N VAL A 17 -2.97 -2.39 5.49
CA VAL A 17 -3.41 -3.09 6.71
C VAL A 17 -3.54 -2.11 7.89
N ARG A 18 -2.62 -1.13 8.02
CA ARG A 18 -2.68 -0.09 9.06
C ARG A 18 -3.94 0.78 8.93
N ILE A 19 -4.32 1.15 7.70
CA ILE A 19 -5.56 1.88 7.43
C ILE A 19 -6.76 1.05 7.89
N ILE A 20 -6.84 -0.23 7.52
CA ILE A 20 -7.95 -1.12 7.89
C ILE A 20 -8.06 -1.28 9.41
N LEU A 21 -6.93 -1.56 10.10
CA LEU A 21 -6.89 -1.69 11.55
C LEU A 21 -7.43 -0.43 12.24
N LYS A 22 -7.02 0.75 11.78
CA LYS A 22 -7.45 2.03 12.33
C LYS A 22 -8.92 2.35 12.02
N LEU A 23 -9.37 2.16 10.78
CA LEU A 23 -10.78 2.39 10.39
C LEU A 23 -11.74 1.48 11.15
N LYS A 24 -11.31 0.26 11.46
CA LYS A 24 -12.09 -0.70 12.26
C LYS A 24 -11.89 -0.52 13.77
N THR A 25 -11.11 0.47 14.20
CA THR A 25 -10.80 0.73 15.61
C THR A 25 -10.31 -0.51 16.39
N ILE A 26 -9.52 -1.36 15.70
CA ILE A 26 -8.95 -2.56 16.29
C ILE A 26 -7.70 -2.18 17.09
N ASP A 27 -7.61 -2.62 18.34
CA ASP A 27 -6.41 -2.43 19.17
C ASP A 27 -5.28 -3.34 18.70
N PHE A 28 -4.13 -2.75 18.38
CA PHE A 28 -2.95 -3.49 17.94
C PHE A 28 -1.65 -2.86 18.45
N VAL A 29 -0.61 -3.68 18.53
CA VAL A 29 0.76 -3.25 18.76
C VAL A 29 1.54 -3.38 17.48
N GLU A 30 1.95 -2.25 16.89
CA GLU A 30 2.81 -2.25 15.70
C GLU A 30 4.27 -2.36 16.09
N GLN A 31 5.00 -3.24 15.41
CA GLN A 31 6.45 -3.40 15.61
C GLN A 31 7.16 -3.82 14.31
N LEU A 32 8.45 -3.57 14.28
CA LEU A 32 9.29 -4.09 13.21
C LEU A 32 9.35 -5.62 13.27
N PRO A 33 9.62 -6.29 12.13
CA PRO A 33 9.90 -7.72 12.10
C PRO A 33 10.96 -8.12 13.12
N LEU A 34 10.81 -9.32 13.70
CA LEU A 34 11.75 -9.84 14.69
C LEU A 34 13.20 -9.80 14.16
N GLY A 35 14.13 -9.31 14.99
CA GLY A 35 15.51 -9.09 14.58
C GLY A 35 15.72 -7.85 13.70
N GLY A 36 14.73 -6.94 13.64
CA GLY A 36 14.80 -5.65 12.96
C GLY A 36 14.66 -5.70 11.43
N SER A 37 14.46 -6.89 10.84
CA SER A 37 14.32 -7.06 9.39
C SER A 37 13.46 -8.27 9.03
N TYR A 38 12.63 -8.13 7.98
CA TYR A 38 11.86 -9.25 7.43
C TYR A 38 12.75 -10.30 6.75
N HIS A 39 14.06 -10.03 6.58
CA HIS A 39 15.07 -11.01 6.13
C HIS A 39 15.79 -11.71 7.29
N SER A 40 15.48 -11.39 8.55
CA SER A 40 16.16 -12.02 9.69
C SER A 40 15.73 -13.48 9.88
N ASN A 41 16.65 -14.32 10.35
CA ASN A 41 16.34 -15.71 10.70
C ASN A 41 15.26 -15.81 11.79
N ALA A 42 15.20 -14.83 12.70
CA ALA A 42 14.18 -14.79 13.76
C ALA A 42 12.79 -14.59 13.16
N TYR A 43 12.67 -13.68 12.19
CA TYR A 43 11.39 -13.43 11.53
C TYR A 43 10.98 -14.57 10.60
N HIS A 44 11.90 -15.18 9.85
CA HIS A 44 11.63 -16.33 9.00
C HIS A 44 11.09 -17.55 9.77
N LYS A 45 11.45 -17.71 11.06
CA LYS A 45 10.86 -18.76 11.92
C LYS A 45 9.39 -18.52 12.23
N LEU A 46 8.96 -17.25 12.24
CA LEU A 46 7.57 -16.85 12.47
C LEU A 46 6.79 -16.79 11.16
N ILE A 47 7.38 -16.14 10.17
CA ILE A 47 6.80 -15.89 8.83
C ILE A 47 7.76 -16.48 7.80
N ALA A 48 7.52 -17.73 7.39
CA ALA A 48 8.38 -18.42 6.44
C ALA A 48 8.55 -17.68 5.09
N ALA A 49 7.51 -16.92 4.67
CA ALA A 49 7.54 -16.10 3.48
C ALA A 49 8.53 -14.92 3.56
N GLY A 50 8.99 -14.52 4.77
CA GLY A 50 9.91 -13.40 4.96
C GLY A 50 9.35 -12.09 4.40
N SER A 51 8.06 -11.83 4.58
CA SER A 51 7.37 -10.67 4.03
C SER A 51 6.61 -9.87 5.08
N VAL A 52 6.39 -8.61 4.81
CA VAL A 52 5.49 -7.73 5.58
C VAL A 52 4.41 -7.19 4.65
N PRO A 53 3.18 -6.96 5.17
CA PRO A 53 2.71 -7.10 6.55
C PRO A 53 2.56 -8.54 7.01
N ALA A 54 2.58 -8.71 8.35
CA ALA A 54 2.08 -9.91 8.99
C ALA A 54 1.37 -9.53 10.30
N ILE A 55 0.44 -10.36 10.74
CA ILE A 55 -0.22 -10.21 12.04
C ILE A 55 -0.04 -11.47 12.86
N GLN A 56 -0.08 -11.30 14.19
CA GLN A 56 -0.18 -12.38 15.14
C GLN A 56 -1.34 -12.09 16.09
N ASP A 57 -2.34 -12.96 16.06
CA ASP A 57 -3.53 -12.92 16.92
C ASP A 57 -3.52 -14.13 17.83
N GLY A 58 -3.06 -13.94 19.07
CA GLY A 58 -2.76 -15.04 19.99
C GLY A 58 -1.68 -15.98 19.42
N SER A 59 -2.05 -17.22 19.12
CA SER A 59 -1.18 -18.20 18.47
C SER A 59 -1.31 -18.25 16.96
N PHE A 60 -2.34 -17.59 16.39
CA PHE A 60 -2.56 -17.53 14.95
C PHE A 60 -1.67 -16.49 14.30
N VAL A 61 -0.96 -16.88 13.25
CA VAL A 61 -0.05 -16.00 12.51
C VAL A 61 -0.48 -15.99 11.04
N LEU A 62 -0.62 -14.79 10.47
CA LEU A 62 -1.04 -14.61 9.09
C LEU A 62 -0.16 -13.56 8.41
N HIS A 63 0.21 -13.80 7.17
CA HIS A 63 0.86 -12.85 6.27
C HIS A 63 0.05 -12.67 5.00
N ASP A 64 0.48 -11.74 4.12
CA ASP A 64 -0.24 -11.25 2.94
C ASP A 64 -1.31 -10.22 3.27
N SER A 65 -1.24 -9.06 2.61
CA SER A 65 -2.08 -7.91 2.95
C SER A 65 -3.55 -8.11 2.63
N ASP A 66 -3.88 -8.87 1.55
CA ASP A 66 -5.27 -9.17 1.21
C ASP A 66 -5.86 -10.25 2.12
N ALA A 67 -5.07 -11.29 2.44
CA ALA A 67 -5.48 -12.31 3.40
C ALA A 67 -5.75 -11.71 4.78
N ILE A 68 -4.87 -10.80 5.24
CA ILE A 68 -5.05 -10.07 6.50
C ILE A 68 -6.31 -9.19 6.45
N ALA A 69 -6.53 -8.45 5.35
CA ALA A 69 -7.70 -7.60 5.19
C ALA A 69 -9.01 -8.40 5.29
N GLU A 70 -9.09 -9.54 4.60
CA GLU A 70 -10.27 -10.41 4.64
C GLU A 70 -10.45 -11.04 6.03
N TYR A 71 -9.37 -11.48 6.69
CA TYR A 71 -9.41 -11.98 8.07
C TYR A 71 -9.95 -10.95 9.05
N LEU A 72 -9.45 -9.71 8.97
CA LEU A 72 -9.91 -8.61 9.82
C LEU A 72 -11.38 -8.26 9.56
N GLU A 73 -11.84 -8.34 8.32
CA GLU A 73 -13.26 -8.14 7.99
C GLU A 73 -14.14 -9.24 8.55
N ASP A 74 -13.68 -10.50 8.52
CA ASP A 74 -14.43 -11.65 9.07
C ASP A 74 -14.50 -11.61 10.60
N CYS A 75 -13.41 -11.21 11.28
CA CYS A 75 -13.36 -11.12 12.73
C CYS A 75 -14.02 -9.86 13.29
N TYR A 76 -13.95 -8.75 12.54
CA TYR A 76 -14.44 -7.42 12.93
C TYR A 76 -15.35 -6.86 11.82
N PRO A 77 -16.59 -7.34 11.69
CA PRO A 77 -17.44 -7.01 10.54
C PRO A 77 -17.96 -5.57 10.52
N LEU A 78 -17.70 -4.78 11.57
CA LEU A 78 -18.14 -3.38 11.66
C LEU A 78 -16.94 -2.43 11.88
N PRO A 79 -16.92 -1.26 11.18
CA PRO A 79 -17.78 -0.94 10.01
C PRO A 79 -17.55 -1.92 8.87
N ALA A 80 -18.61 -2.25 8.11
CA ALA A 80 -18.50 -3.16 6.98
C ALA A 80 -17.65 -2.52 5.86
N MET A 81 -16.62 -3.23 5.42
CA MET A 81 -15.72 -2.80 4.35
C MET A 81 -15.71 -3.78 3.16
N ARG A 82 -16.64 -4.72 3.16
CA ARG A 82 -16.81 -5.74 2.11
C ARG A 82 -18.26 -5.83 1.67
N ALA A 83 -18.52 -5.67 0.39
CA ALA A 83 -19.87 -5.75 -0.16
C ALA A 83 -20.50 -7.14 0.11
N SER A 84 -21.79 -7.15 0.45
CA SER A 84 -22.58 -8.37 0.60
C SER A 84 -22.93 -9.00 -0.74
N ASP A 85 -23.12 -8.19 -1.79
CA ASP A 85 -23.34 -8.66 -3.15
C ASP A 85 -22.10 -9.38 -3.70
N PRO A 86 -22.23 -10.63 -4.19
CA PRO A 86 -21.08 -11.41 -4.65
C PRO A 86 -20.42 -10.85 -5.92
N GLN A 87 -21.15 -10.20 -6.81
CA GLN A 87 -20.58 -9.61 -8.04
C GLN A 87 -19.76 -8.37 -7.68
N GLN A 88 -20.29 -7.49 -6.84
CA GLN A 88 -19.57 -6.32 -6.36
C GLN A 88 -18.33 -6.71 -5.57
N ARG A 89 -18.44 -7.69 -4.67
CA ARG A 89 -17.30 -8.23 -3.93
C ARG A 89 -16.21 -8.82 -4.84
N ALA A 90 -16.61 -9.57 -5.88
CA ALA A 90 -15.68 -10.11 -6.86
C ALA A 90 -14.97 -8.99 -7.66
N TYR A 91 -15.70 -7.95 -8.03
CA TYR A 91 -15.13 -6.76 -8.67
C TYR A 91 -14.09 -6.08 -7.77
N HIS A 92 -14.42 -5.80 -6.50
CA HIS A 92 -13.47 -5.19 -5.55
C HIS A 92 -12.20 -6.05 -5.41
N ARG A 93 -12.34 -7.36 -5.28
CA ARG A 93 -11.19 -8.29 -5.23
C ARG A 93 -10.35 -8.25 -6.50
N SER A 94 -10.97 -8.11 -7.69
CA SER A 94 -10.22 -8.01 -8.94
C SER A 94 -9.39 -6.73 -8.99
N VAL A 95 -9.93 -5.61 -8.49
CA VAL A 95 -9.20 -4.33 -8.37
C VAL A 95 -8.07 -4.44 -7.34
N ALA A 96 -8.30 -5.08 -6.18
CA ALA A 96 -7.24 -5.37 -5.21
C ALA A 96 -6.11 -6.22 -5.82
N ARG A 97 -6.46 -7.25 -6.59
CA ARG A 97 -5.45 -8.07 -7.29
C ARG A 97 -4.69 -7.30 -8.37
N TYR A 98 -5.35 -6.33 -9.03
CA TYR A 98 -4.66 -5.45 -9.97
C TYR A 98 -3.57 -4.61 -9.27
N HIS A 99 -3.89 -4.05 -8.10
CA HIS A 99 -2.90 -3.36 -7.26
C HIS A 99 -1.68 -4.25 -7.00
N ASP A 100 -1.90 -5.45 -6.45
CA ASP A 100 -0.83 -6.31 -5.95
C ASP A 100 0.00 -6.95 -7.07
N THR A 101 -0.60 -7.22 -8.23
CA THR A 101 0.06 -7.97 -9.31
C THR A 101 0.51 -7.11 -10.48
N ARG A 102 0.12 -5.84 -10.53
CA ARG A 102 0.45 -4.94 -11.65
C ARG A 102 0.99 -3.60 -11.17
N LEU A 103 0.19 -2.83 -10.41
CA LEU A 103 0.54 -1.45 -10.07
C LEU A 103 1.71 -1.38 -9.09
N GLU A 104 1.64 -2.09 -7.97
CA GLU A 104 2.68 -2.06 -6.94
C GLU A 104 4.02 -2.63 -7.44
N PRO A 105 4.07 -3.75 -8.16
CA PRO A 105 5.32 -4.20 -8.76
C PRO A 105 5.93 -3.20 -9.76
N ALA A 106 5.10 -2.50 -10.55
CA ALA A 106 5.56 -1.46 -11.45
C ALA A 106 6.14 -0.26 -10.70
N LEU A 107 5.50 0.18 -9.60
CA LEU A 107 6.03 1.19 -8.70
C LEU A 107 7.36 0.74 -8.06
N ARG A 108 7.41 -0.46 -7.51
CA ARG A 108 8.59 -1.02 -6.84
C ARG A 108 9.79 -1.14 -7.76
N ALA A 109 9.57 -1.39 -9.05
CA ALA A 109 10.63 -1.43 -10.05
C ALA A 109 11.41 -0.10 -10.15
N LEU A 110 10.81 1.03 -9.76
CA LEU A 110 11.49 2.34 -9.75
C LEU A 110 12.52 2.48 -8.63
N PHE A 111 12.37 1.74 -7.54
CA PHE A 111 13.20 1.91 -6.33
C PHE A 111 14.69 1.69 -6.59
N GLY A 112 15.02 0.78 -7.53
CA GLY A 112 16.38 0.49 -7.91
C GLY A 112 17.12 1.64 -8.62
N PHE A 113 16.34 2.60 -9.17
CA PHE A 113 16.91 3.73 -9.89
C PHE A 113 17.10 4.98 -9.02
N ILE A 114 16.58 5.01 -7.78
CA ILE A 114 16.75 6.17 -6.90
C ILE A 114 18.23 6.39 -6.60
N GLY A 115 18.68 7.64 -6.84
CA GLY A 115 20.09 8.03 -6.74
C GLY A 115 20.93 7.59 -7.95
N ASP A 116 20.36 7.04 -9.02
CA ASP A 116 21.08 6.82 -10.28
C ASP A 116 21.34 8.18 -10.96
N THR A 117 22.56 8.36 -11.46
CA THR A 117 22.95 9.60 -12.14
C THR A 117 22.45 9.67 -13.58
N ASP A 118 22.11 8.53 -14.19
CA ASP A 118 21.50 8.48 -15.52
C ASP A 118 19.98 8.37 -15.45
N ALA A 119 19.32 9.51 -15.48
CA ALA A 119 17.85 9.60 -15.44
C ALA A 119 17.15 8.83 -16.59
N ASN A 120 17.85 8.49 -17.69
CA ASN A 120 17.24 7.77 -18.80
C ASN A 120 17.03 6.29 -18.49
N ARG A 121 17.78 5.73 -17.56
CA ARG A 121 17.66 4.31 -17.17
C ARG A 121 16.30 3.98 -16.56
N ALA A 122 15.62 4.97 -15.95
CA ALA A 122 14.29 4.79 -15.38
C ALA A 122 13.14 4.94 -16.40
N ASN A 123 13.40 5.45 -17.62
CA ASN A 123 12.33 5.78 -18.57
C ASN A 123 11.37 4.62 -18.86
N ALA A 124 11.89 3.43 -19.12
CA ALA A 124 11.05 2.26 -19.41
C ALA A 124 10.20 1.86 -18.19
N ALA A 125 10.76 1.90 -16.99
CA ALA A 125 10.04 1.57 -15.76
C ALA A 125 8.94 2.60 -15.43
N VAL A 126 9.23 3.89 -15.63
CA VAL A 126 8.22 4.97 -15.48
C VAL A 126 7.10 4.82 -16.52
N SER A 127 7.41 4.47 -17.77
CA SER A 127 6.40 4.19 -18.79
C SER A 127 5.48 3.04 -18.38
N VAL A 128 6.04 1.93 -17.88
CA VAL A 128 5.23 0.79 -17.38
C VAL A 128 4.32 1.21 -16.23
N LEU A 129 4.83 2.00 -15.28
CA LEU A 129 4.00 2.51 -14.17
C LEU A 129 2.86 3.41 -14.70
N THR A 130 3.14 4.32 -15.63
CA THR A 130 2.14 5.21 -16.23
C THR A 130 1.07 4.42 -16.98
N ASP A 131 1.45 3.37 -17.72
CA ASP A 131 0.52 2.46 -18.37
C ASP A 131 -0.38 1.73 -17.36
N CYS A 132 0.20 1.27 -16.23
CA CYS A 132 -0.58 0.66 -15.15
C CYS A 132 -1.58 1.65 -14.55
N LEU A 133 -1.21 2.90 -14.31
CA LEU A 133 -2.12 3.93 -13.80
C LEU A 133 -3.23 4.25 -14.80
N SER A 134 -2.92 4.32 -16.10
CA SER A 134 -3.91 4.55 -17.15
C SER A 134 -4.91 3.39 -17.25
N ARG A 135 -4.44 2.15 -17.16
CA ARG A 135 -5.31 0.95 -17.13
C ARG A 135 -6.16 0.90 -15.86
N LEU A 136 -5.60 1.29 -14.70
CA LEU A 136 -6.37 1.41 -13.46
C LEU A 136 -7.52 2.41 -13.62
N ALA A 137 -7.26 3.59 -14.19
CA ALA A 137 -8.30 4.60 -14.41
C ALA A 137 -9.45 4.11 -15.31
N ASN A 138 -9.16 3.17 -16.23
CA ASN A 138 -10.17 2.52 -17.07
C ASN A 138 -10.89 1.36 -16.34
N LEU A 139 -10.25 0.77 -15.33
CA LEU A 139 -10.80 -0.36 -14.58
C LEU A 139 -11.76 0.09 -13.48
N VAL A 140 -11.56 1.28 -12.89
CA VAL A 140 -12.30 1.77 -11.73
C VAL A 140 -13.18 2.96 -12.07
N ASP A 141 -14.27 3.12 -11.30
CA ASP A 141 -15.19 4.27 -11.37
C ASP A 141 -15.66 4.68 -9.96
N PRO A 142 -14.75 5.21 -9.13
CA PRO A 142 -15.06 5.57 -7.75
C PRO A 142 -15.99 6.78 -7.67
N THR A 143 -17.02 6.73 -6.77
CA THR A 143 -18.03 7.79 -6.58
C THR A 143 -18.49 7.92 -5.11
N PRO A 144 -17.74 8.52 -4.18
CA PRO A 144 -16.34 8.93 -4.27
C PRO A 144 -15.35 7.76 -4.08
N TYR A 145 -15.81 6.59 -3.55
CA TYR A 145 -15.02 5.39 -3.32
C TYR A 145 -15.46 4.26 -4.27
N LEU A 146 -14.76 3.14 -4.25
CA LEU A 146 -15.09 1.97 -5.06
C LEU A 146 -16.44 1.33 -4.69
N TRP A 147 -16.91 1.57 -3.46
CA TRP A 147 -18.20 1.13 -2.99
C TRP A 147 -19.11 2.33 -2.70
N ALA A 148 -19.35 3.14 -3.70
CA ALA A 148 -20.12 4.37 -3.61
C ALA A 148 -19.63 5.28 -2.44
N GLU A 149 -20.47 5.61 -1.49
CA GLU A 149 -20.12 6.47 -0.34
C GLU A 149 -19.42 5.72 0.81
N GLN A 150 -19.19 4.41 0.67
CA GLN A 150 -18.55 3.59 1.68
C GLN A 150 -17.14 3.17 1.27
N LEU A 151 -16.18 3.34 2.18
CA LEU A 151 -14.84 2.78 2.01
C LEU A 151 -14.90 1.25 2.03
N CYS A 152 -14.20 0.61 1.11
CA CYS A 152 -14.03 -0.83 1.11
C CYS A 152 -12.56 -1.22 1.35
N LEU A 153 -12.31 -2.51 1.62
CA LEU A 153 -10.96 -3.04 1.84
C LEU A 153 -10.01 -2.67 0.70
N THR A 154 -10.53 -2.66 -0.53
CA THR A 154 -9.74 -2.37 -1.74
C THR A 154 -9.30 -0.91 -1.81
N ASP A 155 -10.15 0.04 -1.39
CA ASP A 155 -9.78 1.45 -1.32
C ASP A 155 -8.51 1.68 -0.48
N CYS A 156 -8.33 0.90 0.59
CA CYS A 156 -7.20 1.06 1.52
C CYS A 156 -5.83 0.75 0.90
N ALA A 157 -5.76 0.09 -0.24
CA ALA A 157 -4.50 -0.23 -0.92
C ALA A 157 -3.92 0.96 -1.69
N TYR A 158 -4.76 1.88 -2.14
CA TYR A 158 -4.38 2.88 -3.13
C TYR A 158 -3.81 4.20 -2.58
N PRO A 159 -4.22 4.72 -1.41
CA PRO A 159 -3.80 6.04 -0.95
C PRO A 159 -2.29 6.23 -0.94
N THR A 160 -1.57 5.26 -0.37
CA THR A 160 -0.10 5.31 -0.27
C THR A 160 0.59 4.99 -1.60
N THR A 161 0.04 4.09 -2.40
CA THR A 161 0.62 3.71 -3.69
C THR A 161 0.52 4.85 -4.71
N LEU A 162 -0.59 5.58 -4.73
CA LEU A 162 -0.79 6.69 -5.67
C LEU A 162 0.17 7.85 -5.39
N PHE A 163 0.33 8.29 -4.12
CA PHE A 163 1.30 9.35 -3.84
C PHE A 163 2.74 8.88 -4.09
N MET A 164 3.06 7.64 -3.70
CA MET A 164 4.41 7.11 -3.86
C MET A 164 4.79 7.00 -5.35
N ALA A 165 3.83 6.69 -6.23
CA ALA A 165 4.05 6.72 -7.68
C ALA A 165 4.47 8.12 -8.15
N GLN A 166 3.83 9.18 -7.65
CA GLN A 166 4.17 10.57 -7.97
C GLN A 166 5.53 10.98 -7.37
N ASP A 167 5.72 10.75 -6.05
CA ASP A 167 6.91 11.22 -5.32
C ASP A 167 8.17 10.49 -5.80
N VAL A 168 8.11 9.17 -6.02
CA VAL A 168 9.26 8.38 -6.52
C VAL A 168 9.60 8.75 -7.96
N SER A 169 8.60 8.92 -8.83
CA SER A 169 8.85 9.34 -10.21
C SER A 169 9.45 10.75 -10.28
N ALA A 170 8.98 11.67 -9.42
CA ALA A 170 9.55 13.02 -9.31
C ALA A 170 11.01 12.98 -8.82
N ALA A 171 11.33 12.13 -7.83
CA ALA A 171 12.69 11.94 -7.33
C ALA A 171 13.67 11.40 -8.39
N LEU A 172 13.15 10.73 -9.42
CA LEU A 172 13.91 10.27 -10.60
C LEU A 172 14.02 11.34 -11.69
N GLY A 173 13.52 12.56 -11.47
CA GLY A 173 13.46 13.63 -12.49
C GLY A 173 12.44 13.34 -13.60
N LYS A 174 11.46 12.48 -13.34
CA LYS A 174 10.40 12.04 -14.27
C LYS A 174 9.03 12.21 -13.61
N PRO A 175 8.62 13.43 -13.24
CA PRO A 175 7.32 13.61 -12.59
C PRO A 175 6.19 13.09 -13.49
N ILE A 176 5.24 12.41 -12.88
CA ILE A 176 4.04 11.91 -13.53
C ILE A 176 2.79 12.58 -12.96
N GLU A 177 1.79 12.72 -13.80
CA GLU A 177 0.46 13.12 -13.39
C GLU A 177 -0.46 11.90 -13.36
N LEU A 178 -1.26 11.77 -12.31
CA LEU A 178 -2.29 10.74 -12.27
C LEU A 178 -3.40 11.08 -13.29
N PRO A 179 -4.03 10.11 -13.94
CA PRO A 179 -5.28 10.32 -14.66
C PRO A 179 -6.32 11.04 -13.79
N THR A 180 -7.08 11.96 -14.35
CA THR A 180 -8.03 12.82 -13.60
C THR A 180 -8.94 12.03 -12.66
N LYS A 181 -9.45 10.88 -13.10
CA LYS A 181 -10.28 10.00 -12.27
C LYS A 181 -9.56 9.52 -11.01
N LEU A 182 -8.29 9.18 -11.12
CA LEU A 182 -7.47 8.76 -9.98
C LEU A 182 -7.10 9.93 -9.07
N GLN A 183 -6.94 11.15 -9.61
CA GLN A 183 -6.76 12.36 -8.80
C GLN A 183 -7.99 12.64 -7.93
N VAL A 184 -9.18 12.56 -8.52
CA VAL A 184 -10.46 12.73 -7.79
C VAL A 184 -10.60 11.67 -6.70
N TRP A 185 -10.36 10.41 -7.03
CA TRP A 185 -10.40 9.32 -6.05
C TRP A 185 -9.37 9.51 -4.93
N GLN A 186 -8.12 9.84 -5.25
CA GLN A 186 -7.07 10.12 -4.27
C GLN A 186 -7.50 11.26 -3.33
N SER A 187 -8.06 12.33 -3.87
CA SER A 187 -8.54 13.46 -3.07
C SER A 187 -9.66 13.03 -2.10
N ALA A 188 -10.62 12.26 -2.59
CA ALA A 188 -11.71 11.74 -1.75
C ALA A 188 -11.18 10.81 -0.63
N LEU A 189 -10.20 9.95 -0.93
CA LEU A 189 -9.57 9.10 0.08
C LEU A 189 -8.86 9.91 1.17
N TYR A 190 -8.30 11.09 0.83
CA TYR A 190 -7.60 11.95 1.79
C TYR A 190 -8.54 12.83 2.63
N GLU A 191 -9.83 12.89 2.34
CA GLU A 191 -10.82 13.50 3.24
C GLU A 191 -11.00 12.71 4.54
N ASP A 192 -10.78 11.39 4.51
CA ASP A 192 -10.75 10.58 5.74
C ASP A 192 -9.46 10.83 6.52
N GLN A 193 -9.61 11.32 7.77
CA GLN A 193 -8.48 11.71 8.61
C GLN A 193 -7.57 10.54 8.98
N THR A 194 -8.13 9.33 9.08
CA THR A 194 -7.36 8.11 9.38
C THR A 194 -6.46 7.74 8.21
N ILE A 195 -7.02 7.77 7.00
CA ILE A 195 -6.26 7.53 5.77
C ILE A 195 -5.19 8.60 5.61
N LYS A 196 -5.57 9.87 5.76
CA LYS A 196 -4.65 11.01 5.64
C LYS A 196 -3.46 10.88 6.58
N GLN A 197 -3.69 10.55 7.86
CA GLN A 197 -2.61 10.38 8.84
C GLN A 197 -1.65 9.26 8.42
N VAL A 198 -2.15 8.10 7.96
CA VAL A 198 -1.29 6.99 7.51
C VAL A 198 -0.50 7.37 6.27
N VAL A 199 -1.11 8.14 5.36
CA VAL A 199 -0.43 8.66 4.16
C VAL A 199 0.68 9.64 4.54
N ASP A 200 0.43 10.57 5.43
CA ASP A 200 1.40 11.57 5.87
C ASP A 200 2.60 10.90 6.56
N ASP A 201 2.37 9.94 7.44
CA ASP A 201 3.42 9.16 8.12
C ASP A 201 4.27 8.36 7.11
N ASN A 202 3.61 7.70 6.16
CA ASN A 202 4.29 6.93 5.13
C ASN A 202 5.08 7.84 4.19
N ARG A 203 4.53 8.99 3.78
CA ARG A 203 5.22 9.97 2.92
C ARG A 203 6.47 10.51 3.58
N ALA A 204 6.44 10.83 4.89
CA ALA A 204 7.61 11.24 5.64
C ALA A 204 8.73 10.17 5.61
N ALA A 205 8.35 8.90 5.80
CA ALA A 205 9.30 7.78 5.73
C ALA A 205 9.89 7.60 4.32
N VAL A 206 9.07 7.74 3.28
CA VAL A 206 9.49 7.65 1.86
C VAL A 206 10.45 8.79 1.52
N ALA A 207 10.16 10.02 1.92
CA ALA A 207 11.03 11.16 1.68
C ALA A 207 12.41 10.96 2.34
N ALA A 208 12.46 10.55 3.60
CA ALA A 208 13.70 10.25 4.30
C ALA A 208 14.50 9.12 3.63
N TRP A 209 13.82 8.09 3.13
CA TRP A 209 14.46 7.01 2.40
C TRP A 209 15.02 7.47 1.04
N ILE A 210 14.29 8.27 0.26
CA ILE A 210 14.77 8.85 -1.01
C ILE A 210 16.04 9.66 -0.75
N ASP A 211 16.02 10.57 0.23
CA ASP A 211 17.18 11.38 0.61
C ASP A 211 18.40 10.52 0.97
N SER A 212 18.18 9.45 1.73
CA SER A 212 19.26 8.54 2.12
C SER A 212 19.89 7.84 0.93
N LYS A 213 19.07 7.42 -0.05
CA LYS A 213 19.52 6.75 -1.27
C LYS A 213 20.29 7.70 -2.20
N GLN A 214 19.84 8.94 -2.32
CA GLN A 214 20.54 9.96 -3.12
C GLN A 214 21.91 10.30 -2.53
N LYS A 215 22.01 10.46 -1.21
CA LYS A 215 23.27 10.74 -0.50
C LYS A 215 24.26 9.59 -0.60
N SER A 216 23.81 8.34 -0.49
CA SER A 216 24.68 7.15 -0.48
C SER A 216 25.35 6.85 -1.83
N LYS A 217 24.89 7.46 -2.94
CA LYS A 217 25.49 7.29 -4.27
C LYS A 217 26.40 8.45 -4.70
N ILE A 218 26.46 9.52 -3.90
CA ILE A 218 27.34 10.69 -4.14
C ILE A 218 28.70 10.48 -3.44
N THR A 219 28.78 9.54 -2.50
CA THR A 219 30.00 9.14 -1.80
C THR A 219 30.63 7.92 -2.44
#